data_b0af9dec7494728c1fea5fedf6742002
#
_entry.id   b0af9dec7494728c1fea5fedf6742002
#
_cell.length_a   1.000
_cell.length_b   1.000
_cell.length_c   1.000
_cell.angle_alpha   90.00
_cell.angle_beta   90.00
_cell.angle_gamma   90.00
#
_symmetry.space_group_name_H-M   'P 1'
#
loop_
_entity.id
_entity.type
_entity.pdbx_description
1 polymer ?
#
loop_
_entity_poly.entity_id
_entity_poly.type
_entity_poly.pdbx_seq_one_letter_code
_entity_poly.pdbx_strand_id
1 'polypeptide(L)'
;MTLGIPGRAAPGSAAPGRTALTARISLSALKVNLRAVLATTRTGVIDLRADAWGHGVEVVARSAVSAGADRLLIDEADAAALAGIVDPARLGLAGSSTSPEAVYGLTAGFEPVLSLRGRVLSLKSLKEGEGVSYGYTHRAAHDTRVALVTGGYAQGVVRALGNAASVQIAGQRHPIVGRVAMDVCVVDVGPGDHVQRGAEVVFFGGEGPTSPSLAEWSAATGMTAAELVTAVGLRNAREYVR
;
A
#
# COMPACT_ATOMS: atom_id res chain seq x y z
N MET A 1 -30.42 -2.69 25.99
CA MET A 1 -30.39 -3.20 24.61
C MET A 1 -29.05 -2.82 24.04
N THR A 2 -28.04 -3.70 24.18
CA THR A 2 -26.64 -3.44 23.85
C THR A 2 -26.44 -3.87 22.39
N LEU A 3 -26.21 -2.93 21.48
CA LEU A 3 -25.84 -3.18 20.11
C LEU A 3 -24.40 -3.72 20.08
N GLY A 4 -24.25 -5.02 19.88
CA GLY A 4 -22.96 -5.64 19.66
C GLY A 4 -22.40 -5.19 18.31
N ILE A 5 -21.21 -4.59 18.33
CA ILE A 5 -20.42 -4.27 17.15
C ILE A 5 -19.91 -5.62 16.59
N PRO A 6 -20.13 -5.95 15.32
CA PRO A 6 -19.58 -7.19 14.76
C PRO A 6 -18.06 -7.11 14.75
N GLY A 7 -17.43 -8.14 15.33
CA GLY A 7 -16.00 -8.30 15.35
C GLY A 7 -15.40 -8.21 13.93
N ARG A 8 -14.25 -7.57 13.84
CA ARG A 8 -13.43 -7.40 12.64
C ARG A 8 -13.16 -8.79 12.03
N ALA A 9 -13.72 -9.05 10.85
CA ALA A 9 -13.42 -10.28 10.13
C ALA A 9 -11.91 -10.33 9.83
N ALA A 10 -11.28 -11.45 10.15
CA ALA A 10 -9.91 -11.71 9.75
C ALA A 10 -9.80 -11.51 8.23
N PRO A 11 -8.66 -10.97 7.71
CA PRO A 11 -8.45 -10.82 6.28
C PRO A 11 -8.60 -12.19 5.62
N GLY A 12 -9.69 -12.35 4.86
CA GLY A 12 -10.07 -13.61 4.28
C GLY A 12 -8.93 -14.16 3.42
N SER A 13 -8.60 -15.42 3.64
CA SER A 13 -7.83 -16.26 2.74
C SER A 13 -8.43 -16.09 1.33
N ALA A 14 -7.74 -15.40 0.45
CA ALA A 14 -8.15 -15.21 -0.93
C ALA A 14 -8.26 -16.59 -1.58
N ALA A 15 -9.45 -16.93 -2.08
CA ALA A 15 -9.66 -18.13 -2.86
C ALA A 15 -8.69 -18.13 -4.06
N PRO A 16 -8.10 -19.29 -4.43
CA PRO A 16 -7.18 -19.37 -5.58
C PRO A 16 -7.95 -19.02 -6.85
N GLY A 17 -7.59 -17.88 -7.48
CA GLY A 17 -8.17 -17.40 -8.73
C GLY A 17 -8.51 -15.91 -8.80
N ARG A 18 -8.58 -15.18 -7.68
CA ARG A 18 -8.67 -13.72 -7.70
C ARG A 18 -7.26 -13.13 -7.76
N THR A 19 -6.95 -12.47 -8.85
CA THR A 19 -5.78 -11.60 -9.00
C THR A 19 -5.96 -10.39 -8.06
N ALA A 20 -5.70 -10.59 -6.78
CA ALA A 20 -5.88 -9.57 -5.76
C ALA A 20 -4.74 -8.54 -5.82
N LEU A 21 -5.06 -7.30 -5.53
CA LEU A 21 -4.05 -6.29 -5.19
C LEU A 21 -3.38 -6.72 -3.87
N THR A 22 -2.06 -6.57 -3.78
CA THR A 22 -1.28 -7.04 -2.62
C THR A 22 -0.44 -5.92 -2.05
N ALA A 23 -0.54 -5.71 -0.74
CA ALA A 23 0.38 -4.88 0.03
C ALA A 23 1.60 -5.73 0.41
N ARG A 24 2.73 -5.53 -0.26
CA ARG A 24 3.97 -6.24 0.02
C ARG A 24 4.79 -5.45 1.03
N ILE A 25 5.16 -6.09 2.14
CA ILE A 25 5.82 -5.48 3.29
C ILE A 25 7.23 -6.04 3.42
N SER A 26 8.24 -5.20 3.29
CA SER A 26 9.65 -5.54 3.47
C SER A 26 10.02 -5.58 4.95
N LEU A 27 10.31 -6.78 5.45
CA LEU A 27 10.77 -6.97 6.83
C LEU A 27 12.22 -6.50 7.01
N SER A 28 13.04 -6.53 5.96
CA SER A 28 14.41 -5.99 5.99
C SER A 28 14.37 -4.48 6.13
N ALA A 29 13.61 -3.77 5.30
CA ALA A 29 13.44 -2.32 5.37
C ALA A 29 12.88 -1.90 6.74
N LEU A 30 11.85 -2.57 7.22
CA LEU A 30 11.28 -2.31 8.55
C LEU A 30 12.33 -2.43 9.66
N LYS A 31 13.15 -3.50 9.64
CA LYS A 31 14.21 -3.70 10.65
C LYS A 31 15.30 -2.66 10.58
N VAL A 32 15.72 -2.26 9.37
CA VAL A 32 16.70 -1.20 9.17
C VAL A 32 16.19 0.12 9.75
N ASN A 33 14.96 0.50 9.38
CA ASN A 33 14.34 1.72 9.84
C ASN A 33 14.15 1.74 11.37
N LEU A 34 13.64 0.66 11.96
CA LEU A 34 13.47 0.54 13.41
C LEU A 34 14.79 0.73 14.15
N ARG A 35 15.88 0.10 13.70
CA ARG A 35 17.21 0.26 14.31
C ARG A 35 17.70 1.70 14.21
N ALA A 36 17.55 2.33 13.04
CA ALA A 36 17.96 3.70 12.82
C ALA A 36 17.19 4.67 13.73
N VAL A 37 15.86 4.52 13.81
CA VAL A 37 15.00 5.36 14.66
C VAL A 37 15.33 5.16 16.15
N LEU A 38 15.47 3.92 16.60
CA LEU A 38 15.72 3.61 18.01
C LEU A 38 17.13 4.03 18.47
N ALA A 39 18.09 4.08 17.57
CA ALA A 39 19.43 4.57 17.87
C ALA A 39 19.50 6.08 18.18
N THR A 40 18.47 6.84 17.79
CA THR A 40 18.43 8.30 17.99
C THR A 40 17.66 8.73 19.24
N THR A 41 17.10 7.80 20.00
CA THR A 41 16.25 8.07 21.17
C THR A 41 16.69 7.30 22.40
N ARG A 42 16.40 7.87 23.61
CA ARG A 42 16.61 7.17 24.89
C ARG A 42 15.46 6.23 25.24
N THR A 43 14.25 6.53 24.77
CA THR A 43 13.05 5.73 24.97
C THR A 43 12.35 5.57 23.64
N GLY A 44 12.39 4.34 23.11
CA GLY A 44 11.79 4.01 21.84
C GLY A 44 10.31 3.67 21.98
N VAL A 45 9.43 4.58 21.59
CA VAL A 45 7.98 4.37 21.57
C VAL A 45 7.51 4.21 20.12
N ILE A 46 7.07 3.02 19.74
CA ILE A 46 6.66 2.71 18.35
C ILE A 46 5.14 2.72 18.24
N ASP A 47 4.62 3.39 17.22
CA ASP A 47 3.19 3.48 16.93
C ASP A 47 2.72 2.31 16.07
N LEU A 48 1.84 1.47 16.63
CA LEU A 48 1.24 0.33 16.00
C LEU A 48 -0.29 0.48 15.82
N ARG A 49 -0.84 1.64 16.08
CA ARG A 49 -2.27 1.91 15.90
C ARG A 49 -2.67 1.74 14.43
N ALA A 50 -3.96 1.55 14.18
CA ALA A 50 -4.50 1.24 12.86
C ALA A 50 -3.82 0.02 12.20
N ASP A 51 -3.65 -1.06 13.01
CA ASP A 51 -2.99 -2.30 12.60
C ASP A 51 -1.56 -2.04 12.09
N ALA A 52 -0.79 -1.26 12.88
CA ALA A 52 0.55 -0.79 12.53
C ALA A 52 0.55 -0.01 11.19
N TRP A 53 -0.34 0.98 11.07
CA TRP A 53 -0.54 1.76 9.84
C TRP A 53 -0.79 0.87 8.61
N GLY A 54 -1.57 -0.22 8.81
CA GLY A 54 -1.87 -1.20 7.78
C GLY A 54 -0.75 -2.22 7.50
N HIS A 55 0.35 -2.20 8.22
CA HIS A 55 1.48 -3.12 8.02
C HIS A 55 1.32 -4.46 8.76
N GLY A 56 0.36 -4.58 9.68
CA GLY A 56 0.12 -5.77 10.47
C GLY A 56 0.74 -5.71 11.87
N VAL A 57 -0.10 -5.49 12.87
CA VAL A 57 0.29 -5.20 14.25
C VAL A 57 1.20 -6.26 14.85
N GLU A 58 0.91 -7.56 14.65
CA GLU A 58 1.71 -8.64 15.24
C GLU A 58 3.13 -8.70 14.66
N VAL A 59 3.26 -8.57 13.34
CA VAL A 59 4.56 -8.67 12.64
C VAL A 59 5.43 -7.48 12.97
N VAL A 60 4.83 -6.27 13.01
CA VAL A 60 5.56 -5.05 13.36
C VAL A 60 5.93 -5.07 14.84
N ALA A 61 5.05 -5.53 15.74
CA ALA A 61 5.34 -5.66 17.18
C ALA A 61 6.54 -6.58 17.43
N ARG A 62 6.59 -7.77 16.82
CA ARG A 62 7.74 -8.69 16.91
C ARG A 62 9.04 -8.02 16.43
N SER A 63 8.96 -7.28 15.33
CA SER A 63 10.12 -6.56 14.76
C SER A 63 10.58 -5.43 15.68
N ALA A 64 9.65 -4.64 16.24
CA ALA A 64 9.95 -3.54 17.16
C ALA A 64 10.55 -4.04 18.48
N VAL A 65 9.98 -5.09 19.08
CA VAL A 65 10.52 -5.73 20.28
C VAL A 65 11.94 -6.25 20.04
N SER A 66 12.14 -6.94 18.92
CA SER A 66 13.46 -7.45 18.53
C SER A 66 14.50 -6.35 18.25
N ALA A 67 14.04 -5.18 17.83
CA ALA A 67 14.90 -4.01 17.62
C ALA A 67 15.20 -3.22 18.91
N GLY A 68 14.53 -3.54 20.05
CA GLY A 68 14.74 -2.90 21.33
C GLY A 68 13.79 -1.76 21.66
N ALA A 69 12.60 -1.70 21.03
CA ALA A 69 11.58 -0.72 21.42
C ALA A 69 11.16 -0.88 22.88
N ASP A 70 11.03 0.23 23.62
CA ASP A 70 10.65 0.20 25.04
C ASP A 70 9.14 0.04 25.23
N ARG A 71 8.37 0.71 24.37
CA ARG A 71 6.90 0.76 24.43
C ARG A 71 6.27 0.73 23.05
N LEU A 72 5.07 0.15 22.98
CA LEU A 72 4.27 0.06 21.75
C LEU A 72 2.92 0.75 22.00
N LEU A 73 2.54 1.70 21.15
CA LEU A 73 1.21 2.29 21.16
C LEU A 73 0.30 1.47 20.24
N ILE A 74 -0.83 1.01 20.78
CA ILE A 74 -1.75 0.10 20.09
C ILE A 74 -3.19 0.60 20.19
N ASP A 75 -4.05 0.12 19.33
CA ASP A 75 -5.49 0.18 19.53
C ASP A 75 -5.89 -0.89 20.55
N GLU A 76 -6.86 -0.58 21.41
CA GLU A 76 -7.34 -1.52 22.45
C GLU A 76 -7.76 -2.88 21.85
N ALA A 77 -8.36 -2.87 20.67
CA ALA A 77 -8.79 -4.07 19.98
C ALA A 77 -7.64 -5.03 19.61
N ASP A 78 -6.41 -4.53 19.50
CA ASP A 78 -5.25 -5.32 19.13
C ASP A 78 -4.54 -5.96 20.33
N ALA A 79 -4.91 -5.60 21.56
CA ALA A 79 -4.25 -6.10 22.79
C ALA A 79 -4.30 -7.62 22.88
N ALA A 80 -5.42 -8.24 22.53
CA ALA A 80 -5.57 -9.70 22.56
C ALA A 80 -4.67 -10.42 21.53
N ALA A 81 -4.49 -9.84 20.33
CA ALA A 81 -3.62 -10.38 19.29
C ALA A 81 -2.13 -10.33 19.69
N LEU A 82 -1.76 -9.40 20.57
CA LEU A 82 -0.40 -9.21 21.05
C LEU A 82 -0.09 -10.04 22.34
N ALA A 83 -1.08 -10.69 22.91
CA ALA A 83 -0.90 -11.54 24.07
C ALA A 83 0.11 -12.66 23.76
N GLY A 84 1.14 -12.81 24.62
CA GLY A 84 2.24 -13.75 24.40
C GLY A 84 3.31 -13.33 23.38
N ILE A 85 3.10 -12.20 22.69
CA ILE A 85 4.11 -11.59 21.80
C ILE A 85 4.88 -10.48 22.53
N VAL A 86 4.15 -9.67 23.30
CA VAL A 86 4.67 -8.48 23.97
C VAL A 86 4.25 -8.51 25.42
N ASP A 87 5.16 -8.13 26.32
CA ASP A 87 4.82 -7.90 27.73
C ASP A 87 3.73 -6.81 27.82
N PRO A 88 2.58 -7.07 28.46
CA PRO A 88 1.50 -6.10 28.60
C PRO A 88 1.95 -4.76 29.21
N ALA A 89 2.96 -4.76 30.09
CA ALA A 89 3.51 -3.54 30.70
C ALA A 89 4.15 -2.59 29.66
N ARG A 90 4.50 -3.09 28.48
CA ARG A 90 5.07 -2.31 27.36
C ARG A 90 4.01 -1.78 26.40
N LEU A 91 2.76 -2.16 26.57
CA LEU A 91 1.65 -1.68 25.75
C LEU A 91 1.09 -0.37 26.30
N GLY A 92 0.65 0.53 25.40
CA GLY A 92 0.00 1.77 25.74
C GLY A 92 -1.06 2.15 24.72
N LEU A 93 -2.14 2.76 25.18
CA LEU A 93 -3.25 3.19 24.32
C LEU A 93 -3.12 4.64 23.84
N ALA A 94 -2.27 5.43 24.52
CA ALA A 94 -2.09 6.85 24.25
C ALA A 94 -0.63 7.28 24.46
N GLY A 95 -0.25 8.37 23.82
CA GLY A 95 1.07 8.97 23.92
C GLY A 95 1.61 9.39 22.57
N SER A 96 2.81 9.99 22.62
CA SER A 96 3.58 10.31 21.41
C SER A 96 4.53 9.18 21.06
N SER A 97 4.68 8.91 19.79
CA SER A 97 5.60 7.91 19.26
C SER A 97 6.89 8.55 18.73
N THR A 98 7.92 7.72 18.56
CA THR A 98 9.21 8.13 18.03
C THR A 98 9.20 8.01 16.52
N SER A 99 9.18 9.13 15.81
CA SER A 99 9.29 9.25 14.34
C SER A 99 8.53 8.16 13.56
N PRO A 100 7.20 8.08 13.70
CA PRO A 100 6.43 6.97 13.12
C PRO A 100 6.57 6.90 11.58
N GLU A 101 6.62 8.04 10.89
CA GLU A 101 6.82 8.11 9.44
C GLU A 101 8.15 7.47 9.03
N ALA A 102 9.20 7.68 9.81
CA ALA A 102 10.52 7.10 9.55
C ALA A 102 10.51 5.57 9.72
N VAL A 103 9.81 5.06 10.74
CA VAL A 103 9.66 3.60 10.97
C VAL A 103 9.07 2.91 9.74
N TYR A 104 8.05 3.51 9.13
CA TYR A 104 7.37 2.95 7.95
C TYR A 104 7.98 3.39 6.61
N GLY A 105 9.12 4.11 6.64
CA GLY A 105 9.84 4.51 5.43
C GLY A 105 9.11 5.57 4.59
N LEU A 106 8.38 6.48 5.25
CA LEU A 106 7.59 7.53 4.60
C LEU A 106 8.33 8.88 4.53
N THR A 107 9.54 8.95 5.09
CA THR A 107 10.41 10.13 5.07
C THR A 107 11.71 9.85 4.35
N ALA A 108 12.32 10.90 3.80
CA ALA A 108 13.62 10.78 3.13
C ALA A 108 14.69 10.20 4.06
N GLY A 109 15.55 9.35 3.51
CA GLY A 109 16.65 8.69 4.25
C GLY A 109 16.25 7.35 4.90
N PHE A 110 14.97 6.95 4.80
CA PHE A 110 14.47 5.65 5.28
C PHE A 110 13.99 4.79 4.12
N GLU A 111 14.08 3.47 4.28
CA GLU A 111 13.69 2.52 3.24
C GLU A 111 12.16 2.37 3.21
N PRO A 112 11.50 2.46 2.03
CA PRO A 112 10.08 2.19 1.91
C PRO A 112 9.73 0.79 2.39
N VAL A 113 8.83 0.68 3.38
CA VAL A 113 8.45 -0.62 3.96
C VAL A 113 7.32 -1.27 3.16
N LEU A 114 6.36 -0.49 2.66
CA LEU A 114 5.20 -0.99 1.94
C LEU A 114 5.28 -0.66 0.45
N SER A 115 5.06 -1.67 -0.38
CA SER A 115 4.83 -1.50 -1.82
C SER A 115 3.47 -2.08 -2.21
N LEU A 116 2.79 -1.44 -3.16
CA LEU A 116 1.49 -1.90 -3.64
C LEU A 116 1.64 -2.54 -5.01
N ARG A 117 1.21 -3.81 -5.12
CA ARG A 117 1.40 -4.66 -6.29
C ARG A 117 0.07 -5.18 -6.83
N GLY A 118 -0.10 -5.11 -8.13
CA GLY A 118 -1.25 -5.65 -8.86
C GLY A 118 -0.81 -6.46 -10.06
N ARG A 119 -1.78 -6.79 -10.93
CA ARG A 119 -1.52 -7.56 -12.14
C ARG A 119 -2.34 -7.05 -13.33
N VAL A 120 -1.80 -7.23 -14.52
CA VAL A 120 -2.53 -7.03 -15.78
C VAL A 120 -3.55 -8.15 -15.96
N LEU A 121 -4.83 -7.79 -16.06
CA LEU A 121 -5.95 -8.72 -16.25
C LEU A 121 -6.22 -9.00 -17.71
N SER A 122 -6.22 -7.95 -18.54
CA SER A 122 -6.45 -8.02 -19.97
C SER A 122 -5.84 -6.84 -20.68
N LEU A 123 -5.69 -6.97 -21.99
CA LEU A 123 -5.18 -5.92 -22.88
C LEU A 123 -6.20 -5.71 -24.00
N LYS A 124 -6.37 -4.46 -24.43
CA LYS A 124 -7.25 -4.08 -25.53
C LYS A 124 -6.56 -3.03 -26.38
N SER A 125 -6.64 -3.18 -27.71
CA SER A 125 -6.29 -2.10 -28.64
C SER A 125 -7.34 -0.99 -28.54
N LEU A 126 -6.88 0.24 -28.63
CA LEU A 126 -7.70 1.45 -28.57
C LEU A 126 -7.32 2.32 -29.78
N LYS A 127 -8.31 2.70 -30.56
CA LYS A 127 -8.12 3.58 -31.70
C LYS A 127 -8.09 5.06 -31.27
N GLU A 128 -7.44 5.89 -32.06
CA GLU A 128 -7.47 7.35 -31.88
C GLU A 128 -8.91 7.84 -31.73
N GLY A 129 -9.13 8.72 -30.74
CA GLY A 129 -10.45 9.26 -30.39
C GLY A 129 -11.34 8.35 -29.54
N GLU A 130 -11.04 7.04 -29.40
CA GLU A 130 -11.80 6.15 -28.54
C GLU A 130 -11.62 6.52 -27.06
N GLY A 131 -12.73 6.48 -26.31
CA GLY A 131 -12.74 6.80 -24.87
C GLY A 131 -12.58 5.55 -24.01
N VAL A 132 -12.01 5.71 -22.82
CA VAL A 132 -11.89 4.65 -21.80
C VAL A 132 -12.54 5.05 -20.50
N SER A 133 -13.00 4.04 -19.74
CA SER A 133 -13.60 4.17 -18.42
C SER A 133 -14.91 4.98 -18.40
N TYR A 134 -15.52 5.08 -17.22
CA TYR A 134 -16.78 5.78 -17.03
C TYR A 134 -16.66 7.29 -17.33
N GLY A 135 -17.57 7.79 -18.18
CA GLY A 135 -17.66 9.20 -18.51
C GLY A 135 -16.62 9.67 -19.52
N TYR A 136 -15.84 8.72 -20.12
CA TYR A 136 -14.87 9.00 -21.19
C TYR A 136 -13.98 10.24 -20.90
N THR A 137 -13.49 10.33 -19.65
CA THR A 137 -12.62 11.43 -19.21
C THR A 137 -11.22 11.37 -19.82
N HIS A 138 -10.92 10.26 -20.50
CA HIS A 138 -9.73 10.10 -21.33
C HIS A 138 -10.13 9.58 -22.71
N ARG A 139 -9.54 10.16 -23.75
CA ARG A 139 -9.63 9.66 -25.13
C ARG A 139 -8.23 9.47 -25.67
N ALA A 140 -8.02 8.39 -26.43
CA ALA A 140 -6.73 8.10 -27.02
C ALA A 140 -6.35 9.18 -28.05
N ALA A 141 -5.15 9.75 -27.87
CA ALA A 141 -4.61 10.77 -28.79
C ALA A 141 -4.06 10.15 -30.08
N HIS A 142 -3.83 8.85 -30.10
CA HIS A 142 -3.34 8.04 -31.23
C HIS A 142 -3.70 6.57 -30.97
N ASP A 143 -3.51 5.72 -31.96
CA ASP A 143 -3.69 4.27 -31.79
C ASP A 143 -2.74 3.76 -30.70
N THR A 144 -3.30 3.10 -29.68
CA THR A 144 -2.55 2.60 -28.52
C THR A 144 -3.11 1.27 -28.03
N ARG A 145 -2.52 0.72 -26.97
CA ARG A 145 -3.07 -0.40 -26.20
C ARG A 145 -3.29 0.03 -24.76
N VAL A 146 -4.35 -0.44 -24.17
CA VAL A 146 -4.63 -0.25 -22.75
C VAL A 146 -4.67 -1.58 -22.02
N ALA A 147 -4.16 -1.58 -20.80
CA ALA A 147 -4.25 -2.69 -19.86
C ALA A 147 -5.34 -2.41 -18.83
N LEU A 148 -6.23 -3.38 -18.62
CA LEU A 148 -7.06 -3.43 -17.43
C LEU A 148 -6.23 -4.07 -16.32
N VAL A 149 -6.05 -3.38 -15.21
CA VAL A 149 -5.20 -3.86 -14.11
C VAL A 149 -6.01 -3.97 -12.81
N THR A 150 -5.63 -4.90 -11.93
CA THR A 150 -6.19 -4.98 -10.58
C THR A 150 -5.82 -3.75 -9.79
N GLY A 151 -6.73 -3.26 -8.99
CA GLY A 151 -6.56 -2.09 -8.13
C GLY A 151 -7.58 -1.01 -8.45
N GLY A 152 -8.52 -0.83 -7.53
CA GLY A 152 -9.57 0.16 -7.58
C GLY A 152 -9.76 0.86 -6.24
N TYR A 153 -10.79 1.73 -6.16
CA TYR A 153 -11.00 2.52 -4.94
C TYR A 153 -11.42 1.67 -3.72
N ALA A 154 -12.00 0.48 -3.93
CA ALA A 154 -12.30 -0.44 -2.83
C ALA A 154 -11.03 -1.00 -2.16
N GLN A 155 -9.92 -1.08 -2.90
CA GLN A 155 -8.61 -1.50 -2.41
C GLN A 155 -7.67 -0.34 -2.05
N GLY A 156 -8.17 0.91 -2.02
CA GLY A 156 -7.37 2.06 -1.63
C GLY A 156 -6.66 2.78 -2.78
N VAL A 157 -6.86 2.37 -4.05
CA VAL A 157 -6.41 3.13 -5.22
C VAL A 157 -7.41 4.28 -5.44
N VAL A 158 -7.11 5.43 -4.86
CA VAL A 158 -8.04 6.58 -4.78
C VAL A 158 -8.48 7.05 -6.16
N ARG A 159 -9.75 7.42 -6.30
CA ARG A 159 -10.33 7.84 -7.60
C ARG A 159 -9.62 9.01 -8.26
N ALA A 160 -9.07 9.92 -7.46
CA ALA A 160 -8.30 11.07 -7.94
C ALA A 160 -6.99 10.70 -8.67
N LEU A 161 -6.51 9.45 -8.53
CA LEU A 161 -5.33 8.96 -9.25
C LEU A 161 -5.58 8.71 -10.74
N GLY A 162 -6.84 8.59 -11.16
CA GLY A 162 -7.20 8.50 -12.57
C GLY A 162 -6.81 9.77 -13.34
N ASN A 163 -6.11 9.61 -14.47
CA ASN A 163 -5.50 10.69 -15.27
C ASN A 163 -4.42 11.51 -14.54
N ALA A 164 -4.03 11.17 -13.31
CA ALA A 164 -3.08 11.96 -12.51
C ALA A 164 -1.85 11.17 -12.05
N ALA A 165 -1.94 9.85 -11.99
CA ALA A 165 -0.85 9.00 -11.52
C ALA A 165 -0.41 8.00 -12.59
N SER A 166 0.73 7.36 -12.34
CA SER A 166 1.28 6.29 -13.18
C SER A 166 1.52 5.04 -12.37
N VAL A 167 1.68 3.91 -13.07
CA VAL A 167 2.17 2.64 -12.54
C VAL A 167 3.44 2.24 -13.26
N GLN A 168 4.20 1.30 -12.69
CA GLN A 168 5.32 0.66 -13.40
C GLN A 168 4.89 -0.75 -13.83
N ILE A 169 5.12 -1.10 -15.10
CA ILE A 169 4.94 -2.44 -15.66
C ILE A 169 6.16 -2.75 -16.51
N ALA A 170 6.74 -3.93 -16.36
CA ALA A 170 7.94 -4.36 -17.12
C ALA A 170 9.08 -3.31 -17.09
N GLY A 171 9.28 -2.64 -15.95
CA GLY A 171 10.34 -1.64 -15.77
C GLY A 171 10.04 -0.27 -16.40
N GLN A 172 8.88 -0.06 -17.01
CA GLN A 172 8.49 1.20 -17.64
C GLN A 172 7.31 1.86 -16.91
N ARG A 173 7.23 3.19 -16.96
CA ARG A 173 6.10 3.96 -16.41
C ARG A 173 4.97 4.06 -17.43
N HIS A 174 3.75 3.84 -16.95
CA HIS A 174 2.53 3.89 -17.73
C HIS A 174 1.47 4.69 -17.00
N PRO A 175 0.80 5.67 -17.63
CA PRO A 175 -0.22 6.48 -16.98
C PRO A 175 -1.50 5.69 -16.70
N ILE A 176 -2.11 5.93 -15.55
CA ILE A 176 -3.49 5.51 -15.27
C ILE A 176 -4.41 6.46 -16.04
N VAL A 177 -5.23 5.92 -16.95
CA VAL A 177 -6.11 6.70 -17.83
C VAL A 177 -7.58 6.47 -17.51
N GLY A 178 -8.36 7.55 -17.57
CA GLY A 178 -9.76 7.51 -17.19
C GLY A 178 -9.97 7.42 -15.68
N ARG A 179 -11.20 7.19 -15.25
CA ARG A 179 -11.56 7.09 -13.83
C ARG A 179 -11.21 5.74 -13.25
N VAL A 180 -10.64 5.71 -12.05
CA VAL A 180 -10.46 4.48 -11.28
C VAL A 180 -11.82 3.91 -10.90
N ALA A 181 -12.07 2.64 -11.23
CA ALA A 181 -13.29 1.91 -10.88
C ALA A 181 -13.19 1.27 -9.47
N MET A 182 -14.18 0.46 -9.10
CA MET A 182 -14.21 -0.16 -7.77
C MET A 182 -13.04 -1.09 -7.52
N ASP A 183 -12.74 -2.00 -8.47
CA ASP A 183 -11.77 -3.08 -8.30
C ASP A 183 -10.62 -3.03 -9.31
N VAL A 184 -10.70 -2.15 -10.30
CA VAL A 184 -9.75 -2.08 -11.42
C VAL A 184 -9.51 -0.64 -11.85
N CYS A 185 -8.38 -0.42 -12.52
CA CYS A 185 -8.15 0.80 -13.30
C CYS A 185 -7.59 0.45 -14.69
N VAL A 186 -7.57 1.45 -15.57
CA VAL A 186 -7.07 1.32 -16.94
C VAL A 186 -5.73 2.04 -17.03
N VAL A 187 -4.77 1.42 -17.70
CA VAL A 187 -3.41 1.94 -17.87
C VAL A 187 -3.10 1.97 -19.37
N ASP A 188 -2.64 3.11 -19.87
CA ASP A 188 -2.15 3.20 -21.25
C ASP A 188 -0.73 2.61 -21.31
N VAL A 189 -0.55 1.53 -22.07
CA VAL A 189 0.72 0.82 -22.19
C VAL A 189 1.44 1.10 -23.50
N GLY A 190 0.90 1.99 -24.33
CA GLY A 190 1.46 2.31 -25.63
C GLY A 190 1.22 1.22 -26.71
N PRO A 191 1.71 1.43 -27.92
CA PRO A 191 1.40 0.58 -29.08
C PRO A 191 2.18 -0.75 -29.12
N GLY A 192 3.16 -0.96 -28.23
CA GLY A 192 4.03 -2.16 -28.27
C GLY A 192 3.45 -3.39 -27.59
N ASP A 193 4.14 -4.54 -27.73
CA ASP A 193 3.76 -5.83 -27.12
C ASP A 193 4.57 -6.20 -25.87
N HIS A 194 5.24 -5.24 -25.27
CA HIS A 194 6.11 -5.42 -24.10
C HIS A 194 5.34 -5.73 -22.81
N VAL A 195 4.04 -5.40 -22.75
CA VAL A 195 3.17 -5.73 -21.61
C VAL A 195 2.30 -6.94 -21.96
N GLN A 196 2.31 -7.93 -21.07
CA GLN A 196 1.55 -9.17 -21.23
C GLN A 196 0.51 -9.33 -20.11
N ARG A 197 -0.54 -10.11 -20.37
CA ARG A 197 -1.49 -10.53 -19.32
C ARG A 197 -0.75 -11.26 -18.20
N GLY A 198 -1.09 -10.95 -16.95
CA GLY A 198 -0.45 -11.49 -15.76
C GLY A 198 0.81 -10.75 -15.32
N ALA A 199 1.34 -9.81 -16.13
CA ALA A 199 2.48 -9.00 -15.74
C ALA A 199 2.22 -8.26 -14.41
N GLU A 200 3.25 -8.15 -13.57
CA GLU A 200 3.17 -7.39 -12.32
C GLU A 200 3.02 -5.90 -12.62
N VAL A 201 2.17 -5.26 -11.84
CA VAL A 201 1.93 -3.82 -11.85
C VAL A 201 2.36 -3.27 -10.51
N VAL A 202 3.28 -2.32 -10.51
CA VAL A 202 3.73 -1.62 -9.30
C VAL A 202 3.06 -0.26 -9.23
N PHE A 203 2.26 -0.06 -8.22
CA PHE A 203 1.56 1.21 -8.00
C PHE A 203 2.44 2.23 -7.26
N PHE A 204 3.22 1.79 -6.27
CA PHE A 204 4.28 2.55 -5.60
C PHE A 204 5.20 1.61 -4.80
N GLY A 205 6.34 2.15 -4.34
CA GLY A 205 7.28 1.41 -3.49
C GLY A 205 8.05 0.31 -4.23
N GLY A 206 8.19 0.42 -5.53
CA GLY A 206 9.04 -0.45 -6.34
C GLY A 206 10.49 0.02 -6.36
N GLU A 207 11.31 -0.73 -7.07
CA GLU A 207 12.72 -0.43 -7.25
C GLU A 207 12.97 0.38 -8.53
N GLY A 208 14.07 1.14 -8.50
CA GLY A 208 14.56 1.89 -9.65
C GLY A 208 13.83 3.23 -9.91
N PRO A 209 14.38 4.03 -10.82
CA PRO A 209 13.95 5.42 -11.05
C PRO A 209 12.59 5.53 -11.73
N THR A 210 12.10 4.46 -12.33
CA THR A 210 10.77 4.41 -12.98
C THR A 210 9.65 4.02 -12.02
N SER A 211 9.96 3.63 -10.78
CA SER A 211 8.95 3.30 -9.77
C SER A 211 8.17 4.54 -9.37
N PRO A 212 6.81 4.49 -9.38
CA PRO A 212 6.01 5.57 -8.84
C PRO A 212 6.22 5.74 -7.34
N SER A 213 6.13 6.97 -6.86
CA SER A 213 6.32 7.31 -5.45
C SER A 213 5.00 7.64 -4.75
N LEU A 214 4.97 7.49 -3.42
CA LEU A 214 3.86 7.97 -2.59
C LEU A 214 3.70 9.50 -2.66
N ALA A 215 4.80 10.24 -2.89
CA ALA A 215 4.73 11.69 -3.04
C ALA A 215 3.88 12.11 -4.25
N GLU A 216 3.93 11.36 -5.37
CA GLU A 216 3.07 11.59 -6.52
C GLU A 216 1.58 11.34 -6.18
N TRP A 217 1.31 10.29 -5.40
CA TRP A 217 -0.05 10.01 -4.93
C TRP A 217 -0.55 11.11 -3.98
N SER A 218 0.30 11.56 -3.04
CA SER A 218 -0.02 12.67 -2.14
C SER A 218 -0.34 13.95 -2.91
N ALA A 219 0.46 14.28 -3.91
CA ALA A 219 0.23 15.46 -4.76
C ALA A 219 -1.09 15.37 -5.55
N ALA A 220 -1.45 14.18 -6.05
CA ALA A 220 -2.67 13.96 -6.82
C ALA A 220 -3.94 13.91 -5.95
N THR A 221 -3.83 13.53 -4.68
CA THR A 221 -4.98 13.25 -3.81
C THR A 221 -5.17 14.26 -2.68
N GLY A 222 -4.12 14.98 -2.29
CA GLY A 222 -4.08 15.81 -1.07
C GLY A 222 -3.95 14.99 0.24
N MET A 223 -3.84 13.66 0.15
CA MET A 223 -3.67 12.78 1.30
C MET A 223 -2.19 12.69 1.69
N THR A 224 -1.91 12.51 2.97
CA THR A 224 -0.57 12.23 3.47
C THR A 224 -0.12 10.81 3.08
N ALA A 225 1.18 10.56 3.05
CA ALA A 225 1.74 9.23 2.82
C ALA A 225 1.23 8.20 3.87
N ALA A 226 1.08 8.64 5.12
CA ALA A 226 0.54 7.83 6.22
C ALA A 226 -0.90 7.37 5.96
N GLU A 227 -1.79 8.29 5.53
CA GLU A 227 -3.17 7.95 5.15
C GLU A 227 -3.21 6.95 3.99
N LEU A 228 -2.38 7.17 2.98
CA LEU A 228 -2.31 6.31 1.79
C LEU A 228 -1.87 4.88 2.13
N VAL A 229 -0.75 4.70 2.85
CA VAL A 229 -0.27 3.35 3.21
C VAL A 229 -1.23 2.64 4.15
N THR A 230 -1.82 3.36 5.10
CA THR A 230 -2.82 2.81 6.02
C THR A 230 -4.05 2.33 5.24
N ALA A 231 -4.55 3.16 4.32
CA ALA A 231 -5.72 2.81 3.51
C ALA A 231 -5.50 1.55 2.67
N VAL A 232 -4.35 1.43 2.00
CA VAL A 232 -4.06 0.24 1.17
C VAL A 232 -3.73 -0.98 2.03
N GLY A 233 -2.98 -0.83 3.11
CA GLY A 233 -2.59 -1.91 4.00
C GLY A 233 -3.78 -2.57 4.73
N LEU A 234 -4.79 -1.77 5.10
CA LEU A 234 -6.02 -2.26 5.74
C LEU A 234 -7.00 -2.94 4.77
N ARG A 235 -6.91 -2.66 3.47
CA ARG A 235 -7.88 -3.14 2.46
C ARG A 235 -7.38 -4.28 1.59
N ASN A 236 -6.08 -4.61 1.66
CA ASN A 236 -5.48 -5.63 0.81
C ASN A 236 -4.87 -6.77 1.61
N ALA A 237 -4.72 -7.92 0.95
CA ALA A 237 -3.91 -9.00 1.48
C ALA A 237 -2.45 -8.53 1.62
N ARG A 238 -1.80 -8.94 2.70
CA ARG A 238 -0.41 -8.62 2.98
C ARG A 238 0.49 -9.79 2.66
N GLU A 239 1.60 -9.50 2.00
CA GLU A 239 2.69 -10.43 1.74
C GLU A 239 3.94 -9.88 2.45
N TYR A 240 4.50 -10.66 3.36
CA TYR A 240 5.72 -10.28 4.07
C TYR A 240 6.93 -10.89 3.37
N VAL A 241 7.86 -10.01 2.95
CA VAL A 241 9.09 -10.40 2.25
C VAL A 241 10.32 -9.99 3.07
N ARG A 242 11.42 -10.70 2.80
CA ARG A 242 12.71 -10.44 3.47
C ARG A 242 13.41 -9.26 2.83
#